data_9f73766c123219faf803bba124a5d78e
#
_entry.id   9f73766c123219faf803bba124a5d78e
#
_cell.length_a   1.000
_cell.length_b   1.000
_cell.length_c   1.000
_cell.angle_alpha   90.00
_cell.angle_beta   90.00
_cell.angle_gamma   90.00
#
_symmetry.space_group_name_H-M   'P 1'
#
loop_
_entity.id
_entity.type
_entity.pdbx_description
1 polymer ?
#
loop_
_entity_poly.entity_id
_entity_poly.type
_entity_poly.pdbx_seq_one_letter_code
_entity_poly.pdbx_strand_id
1 'polypeptide(L)'
;MDFSKAFDSVRHELLSNKLKLLPLNAYIINWYQSFLYNRQQRIVHKNHLREWKGLNEGITQVVWAAPTYLTCQSDVFLNDLEIKLGSIPALFKYADDSTIVAPAWKGGSDTSSDLVEALLTWANCNSMSCNPNKCKELVIKKKRNSAFYPVVRNIPQHATLDLLGLTFQNDCKFFAHIKAKLCWEYVEKSTTARQKWFISSIVLFSLTFCLWCLRCGN
;
A
#
# COMPACT_ATOMS: atom_id res chain seq x y z
N MET A 1 3.47 1.87 5.31
CA MET A 1 4.71 1.07 5.12
C MET A 1 4.94 0.95 3.61
N ASP A 2 6.18 1.06 3.17
CA ASP A 2 6.54 1.05 1.74
C ASP A 2 7.67 0.02 1.52
N PHE A 3 7.54 -0.82 0.51
CA PHE A 3 8.56 -1.80 0.18
C PHE A 3 9.55 -1.23 -0.85
N SER A 4 10.83 -1.43 -0.61
CA SER A 4 11.88 -1.02 -1.55
C SER A 4 11.78 -1.82 -2.85
N LYS A 5 11.57 -1.13 -3.98
CA LYS A 5 11.49 -1.77 -5.30
C LYS A 5 10.53 -2.96 -5.32
N ALA A 6 9.32 -2.79 -4.74
CA ALA A 6 8.36 -3.86 -4.52
C ALA A 6 8.15 -4.76 -5.75
N PHE A 7 8.01 -4.17 -6.93
CA PHE A 7 7.81 -4.93 -8.18
C PHE A 7 9.10 -5.56 -8.73
N ASP A 8 10.26 -4.95 -8.48
CA ASP A 8 11.55 -5.43 -9.02
C ASP A 8 12.17 -6.54 -8.17
N SER A 9 11.78 -6.64 -6.89
CA SER A 9 12.37 -7.57 -5.91
C SER A 9 11.61 -8.89 -5.75
N VAL A 10 10.46 -9.05 -6.44
CA VAL A 10 9.68 -10.29 -6.35
C VAL A 10 10.40 -11.43 -7.05
N ARG A 11 10.84 -12.43 -6.28
CA ARG A 11 11.50 -13.63 -6.82
C ARG A 11 10.49 -14.52 -7.52
N HIS A 12 10.80 -14.91 -8.78
CA HIS A 12 9.91 -15.73 -9.62
C HIS A 12 9.61 -17.10 -8.98
N GLU A 13 10.58 -17.70 -8.31
CA GLU A 13 10.42 -18.96 -7.59
C GLU A 13 9.37 -18.86 -6.46
N LEU A 14 9.48 -17.83 -5.62
CA LEU A 14 8.52 -17.60 -4.53
C LEU A 14 7.13 -17.32 -5.07
N LEU A 15 7.01 -16.49 -6.10
CA LEU A 15 5.73 -16.21 -6.76
C LEU A 15 5.11 -17.48 -7.35
N SER A 16 5.92 -18.32 -8.01
CA SER A 16 5.45 -19.59 -8.57
C SER A 16 4.93 -20.55 -7.49
N ASN A 17 5.60 -20.60 -6.34
CA ASN A 17 5.16 -21.44 -5.23
C ASN A 17 3.84 -20.92 -4.61
N LYS A 18 3.70 -19.61 -4.45
CA LYS A 18 2.43 -18.99 -3.99
C LYS A 18 1.28 -19.21 -4.95
N LEU A 19 1.53 -19.11 -6.26
CA LEU A 19 0.53 -19.39 -7.29
C LEU A 19 -0.06 -20.82 -7.19
N LYS A 20 0.78 -21.81 -6.88
CA LYS A 20 0.36 -23.21 -6.72
C LYS A 20 -0.56 -23.43 -5.52
N LEU A 21 -0.52 -22.55 -4.53
CA LEU A 21 -1.37 -22.63 -3.34
C LEU A 21 -2.76 -22.03 -3.57
N LEU A 22 -2.95 -21.29 -4.65
CA LEU A 22 -4.25 -20.69 -4.98
C LEU A 22 -5.15 -21.71 -5.69
N PRO A 23 -6.45 -21.66 -5.50
CA PRO A 23 -7.42 -22.53 -6.17
C PRO A 23 -7.63 -22.12 -7.65
N LEU A 24 -6.53 -22.04 -8.40
CA LEU A 24 -6.52 -21.67 -9.81
C LEU A 24 -6.48 -22.90 -10.71
N ASN A 25 -7.03 -22.76 -11.91
CA ASN A 25 -6.91 -23.80 -12.92
C ASN A 25 -5.44 -24.04 -13.28
N ALA A 26 -5.04 -25.32 -13.41
CA ALA A 26 -3.68 -25.71 -13.75
C ALA A 26 -3.15 -25.04 -15.04
N TYR A 27 -4.01 -24.80 -16.03
CA TYR A 27 -3.62 -24.06 -17.24
C TYR A 27 -3.17 -22.64 -16.96
N ILE A 28 -3.83 -21.94 -16.03
CA ILE A 28 -3.45 -20.59 -15.62
C ILE A 28 -2.11 -20.61 -14.90
N ILE A 29 -1.90 -21.55 -13.98
CA ILE A 29 -0.65 -21.72 -13.23
C ILE A 29 0.49 -22.01 -14.20
N ASN A 30 0.31 -22.95 -15.13
CA ASN A 30 1.32 -23.30 -16.12
C ASN A 30 1.64 -22.14 -17.06
N TRP A 31 0.64 -21.38 -17.46
CA TRP A 31 0.83 -20.19 -18.28
C TRP A 31 1.66 -19.13 -17.56
N TYR A 32 1.36 -18.84 -16.28
CA TYR A 32 2.16 -17.94 -15.47
C TYR A 32 3.60 -18.42 -15.30
N GLN A 33 3.79 -19.69 -15.03
CA GLN A 33 5.13 -20.28 -14.89
C GLN A 33 5.91 -20.16 -16.18
N SER A 34 5.30 -20.46 -17.32
CA SER A 34 5.92 -20.29 -18.64
C SER A 34 6.27 -18.83 -18.93
N PHE A 35 5.42 -17.89 -18.51
CA PHE A 35 5.66 -16.46 -18.66
C PHE A 35 6.85 -15.99 -17.82
N LEU A 36 7.05 -16.53 -16.62
CA LEU A 36 8.15 -16.18 -15.73
C LEU A 36 9.45 -16.92 -16.04
N TYR A 37 9.32 -18.11 -16.67
CA TYR A 37 10.45 -18.98 -16.92
C TYR A 37 11.39 -18.43 -18.01
N ASN A 38 12.69 -18.50 -17.72
CA ASN A 38 13.76 -18.15 -18.66
C ASN A 38 13.63 -16.74 -19.29
N ARG A 39 13.10 -15.79 -18.55
CA ARG A 39 13.00 -14.39 -19.01
C ARG A 39 14.39 -13.77 -19.13
N GLN A 40 14.54 -12.98 -20.17
CA GLN A 40 15.78 -12.25 -20.42
C GLN A 40 15.48 -10.79 -20.78
N GLN A 41 16.37 -9.90 -20.41
CA GLN A 41 16.31 -8.50 -20.80
C GLN A 41 17.65 -8.02 -21.32
N ARG A 42 17.62 -7.00 -22.16
CA ARG A 42 18.81 -6.26 -22.58
C ARG A 42 18.51 -4.78 -22.63
N ILE A 43 19.54 -3.98 -22.42
CA ILE A 43 19.45 -2.53 -22.55
C ILE A 43 19.74 -2.16 -24.00
N VAL A 44 18.88 -1.34 -24.58
CA VAL A 44 19.05 -0.72 -25.90
C VAL A 44 19.15 0.78 -25.69
N HIS A 45 20.28 1.38 -26.03
CA HIS A 45 20.48 2.82 -25.97
C HIS A 45 21.06 3.33 -27.28
N LYS A 46 20.29 4.13 -28.01
CA LYS A 46 20.60 4.54 -29.37
C LYS A 46 20.90 3.30 -30.24
N ASN A 47 22.10 3.17 -30.79
CA ASN A 47 22.54 2.03 -31.62
C ASN A 47 23.39 1.00 -30.86
N HIS A 48 23.51 1.11 -29.54
CA HIS A 48 24.27 0.19 -28.71
C HIS A 48 23.33 -0.81 -28.03
N LEU A 49 23.65 -2.09 -28.19
CA LEU A 49 22.95 -3.22 -27.57
C LEU A 49 23.87 -3.82 -26.52
N ARG A 50 23.32 -4.03 -25.31
CA ARG A 50 23.98 -4.84 -24.28
C ARG A 50 23.64 -6.31 -24.49
N GLU A 51 24.45 -7.17 -23.90
CA GLU A 51 24.16 -8.61 -23.85
C GLU A 51 22.85 -8.92 -23.13
N TRP A 52 22.24 -10.04 -23.49
CA TRP A 52 21.08 -10.55 -22.82
C TRP A 52 21.41 -10.97 -21.40
N LYS A 53 20.59 -10.58 -20.44
CA LYS A 53 20.73 -10.94 -19.03
C LYS A 53 19.46 -11.68 -18.57
N GLY A 54 19.66 -12.86 -17.97
CA GLY A 54 18.55 -13.62 -17.34
C GLY A 54 17.93 -12.84 -16.20
N LEU A 55 16.62 -12.97 -16.04
CA LEU A 55 15.83 -12.38 -14.97
C LEU A 55 15.22 -13.47 -14.10
N ASN A 56 15.58 -13.48 -12.83
CA ASN A 56 15.00 -14.37 -11.80
C ASN A 56 14.11 -13.61 -10.82
N GLU A 57 14.04 -12.30 -10.97
CA GLU A 57 13.30 -11.37 -10.10
C GLU A 57 12.57 -10.34 -10.95
N GLY A 58 11.58 -9.72 -10.33
CA GLY A 58 10.80 -8.65 -10.93
C GLY A 58 9.55 -9.13 -11.65
N ILE A 59 8.48 -8.41 -11.40
CA ILE A 59 7.18 -8.59 -12.04
C ILE A 59 6.87 -7.38 -12.91
N THR A 60 6.03 -7.59 -13.90
CA THR A 60 5.65 -6.53 -14.83
C THR A 60 4.75 -5.52 -14.11
N GLN A 61 5.20 -4.27 -14.05
CA GLN A 61 4.36 -3.16 -13.65
C GLN A 61 3.31 -2.91 -14.75
N VAL A 62 2.06 -2.68 -14.36
CA VAL A 62 0.97 -2.50 -15.31
C VAL A 62 1.24 -1.34 -16.24
N VAL A 63 1.38 -1.64 -17.52
CA VAL A 63 1.29 -0.64 -18.58
C VAL A 63 -0.12 -0.73 -19.15
N TRP A 64 -0.72 0.38 -19.48
CA TRP A 64 -2.11 0.61 -19.93
C TRP A 64 -2.70 -0.38 -20.97
N ALA A 65 -1.89 -1.26 -21.52
CA ALA A 65 -2.29 -2.22 -22.57
C ALA A 65 -2.24 -3.69 -22.15
N ALA A 66 -1.90 -4.00 -20.89
CA ALA A 66 -1.83 -5.39 -20.46
C ALA A 66 -3.22 -5.88 -20.00
N PRO A 67 -3.66 -7.08 -20.42
CA PRO A 67 -4.88 -7.68 -19.91
C PRO A 67 -4.85 -7.76 -18.38
N THR A 68 -5.97 -7.57 -17.75
CA THR A 68 -6.20 -7.53 -16.29
C THR A 68 -5.52 -8.66 -15.50
N TYR A 69 -5.14 -9.74 -16.17
CA TYR A 69 -4.47 -10.91 -15.60
C TYR A 69 -3.01 -10.69 -15.15
N LEU A 70 -2.32 -9.69 -15.70
CA LEU A 70 -0.92 -9.39 -15.32
C LEU A 70 -0.84 -8.45 -14.10
N THR A 71 -1.90 -7.73 -13.79
CA THR A 71 -1.97 -6.83 -12.62
C THR A 71 -2.03 -7.61 -11.32
N CYS A 72 -2.47 -8.86 -11.36
CA CYS A 72 -2.64 -9.71 -10.18
C CYS A 72 -1.31 -10.27 -9.61
N GLN A 73 -0.16 -10.03 -10.23
CA GLN A 73 1.10 -10.62 -9.76
C GLN A 73 1.51 -10.12 -8.38
N SER A 74 1.40 -8.82 -8.14
CA SER A 74 1.64 -8.23 -6.83
C SER A 74 0.60 -8.69 -5.82
N ASP A 75 -0.67 -8.74 -6.23
CA ASP A 75 -1.76 -9.17 -5.36
C ASP A 75 -1.60 -10.63 -4.95
N VAL A 76 -1.22 -11.52 -5.89
CA VAL A 76 -0.89 -12.91 -5.60
C VAL A 76 0.29 -13.02 -4.65
N PHE A 77 1.34 -12.23 -4.87
CA PHE A 77 2.53 -12.27 -4.03
C PHE A 77 2.25 -11.81 -2.60
N LEU A 78 1.44 -10.77 -2.45
CA LEU A 78 1.04 -10.20 -1.16
C LEU A 78 -0.18 -10.88 -0.53
N ASN A 79 -0.78 -11.88 -1.19
CA ASN A 79 -2.06 -12.47 -0.75
C ASN A 79 -1.98 -13.09 0.65
N ASP A 80 -0.89 -13.76 0.96
CA ASP A 80 -0.63 -14.39 2.25
C ASP A 80 -0.13 -13.44 3.35
N LEU A 81 0.12 -12.18 3.01
CA LEU A 81 0.44 -11.16 4.00
C LEU A 81 -0.84 -10.74 4.73
N GLU A 82 -1.08 -11.33 5.88
CA GLU A 82 -2.17 -10.97 6.77
C GLU A 82 -1.63 -10.60 8.15
N ILE A 83 -2.06 -9.44 8.67
CA ILE A 83 -1.75 -9.01 10.02
C ILE A 83 -3.08 -8.68 10.71
N LYS A 84 -3.30 -9.32 11.85
CA LYS A 84 -4.54 -9.21 12.62
C LYS A 84 -4.23 -8.85 14.07
N LEU A 85 -5.11 -8.07 14.67
CA LEU A 85 -5.14 -7.83 16.11
C LEU A 85 -6.34 -8.60 16.68
N GLY A 86 -6.09 -9.81 17.19
CA GLY A 86 -7.16 -10.75 17.51
C GLY A 86 -7.95 -11.13 16.24
N SER A 87 -9.25 -10.85 16.23
CA SER A 87 -10.11 -11.09 15.06
C SER A 87 -10.19 -9.92 14.07
N ILE A 88 -9.58 -8.79 14.38
CA ILE A 88 -9.71 -7.57 13.59
C ILE A 88 -8.53 -7.46 12.61
N PRO A 89 -8.79 -7.24 11.31
CA PRO A 89 -7.72 -6.96 10.37
C PRO A 89 -6.99 -5.66 10.75
N ALA A 90 -5.67 -5.73 10.87
CA ALA A 90 -4.82 -4.57 11.19
C ALA A 90 -4.02 -4.07 9.98
N LEU A 91 -3.98 -4.83 8.90
CA LEU A 91 -3.28 -4.48 7.66
C LEU A 91 -4.26 -4.24 6.52
N PHE A 92 -4.07 -3.14 5.82
CA PHE A 92 -4.76 -2.77 4.60
C PHE A 92 -3.75 -2.64 3.48
N LYS A 93 -4.00 -3.31 2.35
CA LYS A 93 -3.11 -3.36 1.19
C LYS A 93 -3.78 -2.69 -0.01
N TYR A 94 -3.01 -1.91 -0.75
CA TYR A 94 -3.42 -1.37 -2.04
C TYR A 94 -2.21 -1.34 -2.98
N ALA A 95 -2.16 -2.25 -3.93
CA ALA A 95 -0.98 -2.51 -4.76
C ALA A 95 0.26 -2.73 -3.88
N ASP A 96 1.28 -1.88 -3.99
CA ASP A 96 2.50 -1.89 -3.19
C ASP A 96 2.40 -1.13 -1.86
N ASP A 97 1.35 -0.31 -1.69
CA ASP A 97 1.11 0.42 -0.46
C ASP A 97 0.52 -0.47 0.63
N SER A 98 1.15 -0.49 1.79
CA SER A 98 0.69 -1.23 2.97
C SER A 98 0.48 -0.30 4.15
N THR A 99 -0.73 -0.31 4.71
CA THR A 99 -1.11 0.52 5.86
C THR A 99 -1.48 -0.35 7.03
N ILE A 100 -0.77 -0.17 8.14
CA ILE A 100 -1.08 -0.83 9.42
C ILE A 100 -1.89 0.14 10.28
N VAL A 101 -2.99 -0.35 10.83
CA VAL A 101 -3.83 0.39 11.77
C VAL A 101 -3.77 -0.31 13.13
N ALA A 102 -3.17 0.37 14.10
CA ALA A 102 -3.05 -0.10 15.48
C ALA A 102 -3.98 0.72 16.39
N PRO A 103 -5.16 0.19 16.77
CA PRO A 103 -6.04 0.89 17.69
C PRO A 103 -5.45 0.83 19.10
N ALA A 104 -5.27 2.00 19.73
CA ALA A 104 -4.85 2.11 21.12
C ALA A 104 -6.07 2.35 22.02
N TRP A 105 -6.43 1.37 22.84
CA TRP A 105 -7.54 1.45 23.79
C TRP A 105 -7.09 2.11 25.09
N LYS A 106 -8.01 2.80 25.77
CA LYS A 106 -7.72 3.41 27.07
C LYS A 106 -7.34 2.31 28.08
N GLY A 107 -6.11 2.35 28.59
CA GLY A 107 -5.59 1.34 29.53
C GLY A 107 -5.04 0.06 28.87
N GLY A 108 -5.08 -0.03 27.54
CA GLY A 108 -4.45 -1.12 26.80
C GLY A 108 -2.97 -0.84 26.47
N SER A 109 -2.23 -1.89 26.18
CA SER A 109 -0.85 -1.77 25.67
C SER A 109 -0.85 -1.29 24.21
N ASP A 110 0.18 -0.56 23.83
CA ASP A 110 0.44 -0.21 22.44
C ASP A 110 0.96 -1.45 21.69
N THR A 111 0.19 -1.91 20.71
CA THR A 111 0.51 -3.08 19.89
C THR A 111 1.14 -2.73 18.55
N SER A 112 1.40 -1.46 18.29
CA SER A 112 1.93 -0.98 17.00
C SER A 112 3.29 -1.60 16.65
N SER A 113 4.15 -1.77 17.67
CA SER A 113 5.46 -2.40 17.49
C SER A 113 5.35 -3.86 17.04
N ASP A 114 4.44 -4.62 17.64
CA ASP A 114 4.25 -6.05 17.34
C ASP A 114 3.68 -6.24 15.93
N LEU A 115 2.75 -5.38 15.52
CA LEU A 115 2.17 -5.42 14.18
C LEU A 115 3.21 -5.07 13.10
N VAL A 116 4.07 -4.08 13.36
CA VAL A 116 5.18 -3.74 12.46
C VAL A 116 6.19 -4.87 12.39
N GLU A 117 6.50 -5.53 13.52
CA GLU A 117 7.41 -6.68 13.55
C GLU A 117 6.87 -7.84 12.71
N ALA A 118 5.58 -8.13 12.80
CA ALA A 118 4.94 -9.16 11.99
C ALA A 118 5.08 -8.86 10.49
N LEU A 119 4.92 -7.60 10.07
CA LEU A 119 5.15 -7.20 8.68
C LEU A 119 6.60 -7.41 8.25
N LEU A 120 7.56 -6.98 9.08
CA LEU A 120 8.98 -7.11 8.78
C LEU A 120 9.43 -8.57 8.71
N THR A 121 8.90 -9.41 9.58
CA THR A 121 9.14 -10.86 9.58
C THR A 121 8.65 -11.49 8.29
N TRP A 122 7.41 -11.16 7.88
CA TRP A 122 6.88 -11.63 6.60
C TRP A 122 7.74 -11.14 5.42
N ALA A 123 8.15 -9.86 5.44
CA ALA A 123 8.98 -9.27 4.38
C ALA A 123 10.33 -10.02 4.25
N ASN A 124 10.99 -10.30 5.37
CA ASN A 124 12.25 -11.05 5.40
C ASN A 124 12.08 -12.47 4.84
N CYS A 125 11.01 -13.19 5.22
CA CYS A 125 10.70 -14.52 4.69
C CYS A 125 10.44 -14.50 3.18
N ASN A 126 9.97 -13.39 2.65
CA ASN A 126 9.66 -13.22 1.22
C ASN A 126 10.75 -12.48 0.44
N SER A 127 11.93 -12.29 1.03
CA SER A 127 13.07 -11.57 0.40
C SER A 127 12.72 -10.14 -0.01
N MET A 128 11.80 -9.51 0.70
CA MET A 128 11.45 -8.10 0.52
C MET A 128 12.06 -7.24 1.62
N SER A 129 12.41 -6.00 1.30
CA SER A 129 12.87 -5.03 2.29
C SER A 129 11.95 -3.82 2.34
N CYS A 130 11.61 -3.37 3.54
CA CYS A 130 10.92 -2.11 3.73
C CYS A 130 11.87 -0.93 3.51
N ASN A 131 11.36 0.17 2.97
CA ASN A 131 12.09 1.41 2.82
C ASN A 131 11.84 2.34 4.03
N PRO A 132 12.78 2.43 4.99
CA PRO A 132 12.54 3.23 6.21
C PRO A 132 12.27 4.71 5.90
N ASN A 133 12.89 5.24 4.84
CA ASN A 133 12.78 6.65 4.48
C ASN A 133 11.40 7.03 3.90
N LYS A 134 10.65 6.05 3.43
CA LYS A 134 9.30 6.24 2.90
C LYS A 134 8.21 5.81 3.88
N CYS A 135 8.57 5.03 4.89
CA CYS A 135 7.64 4.68 5.95
C CYS A 135 7.32 5.89 6.82
N LYS A 136 6.05 6.06 7.15
CA LYS A 136 5.55 7.18 7.97
C LYS A 136 4.55 6.66 8.98
N GLU A 137 4.51 7.28 10.13
CA GLU A 137 3.54 7.02 11.18
C GLU A 137 2.68 8.25 11.44
N LEU A 138 1.38 8.06 11.60
CA LEU A 138 0.43 9.09 12.03
C LEU A 138 -0.26 8.62 13.29
N VAL A 139 -0.04 9.33 14.38
CA VAL A 139 -0.74 9.07 15.65
C VAL A 139 -1.98 9.97 15.73
N ILE A 140 -3.15 9.34 15.63
CA ILE A 140 -4.44 10.03 15.72
C ILE A 140 -4.93 9.98 17.17
N LYS A 141 -5.15 11.13 17.79
CA LYS A 141 -5.63 11.20 19.19
C LYS A 141 -6.62 12.32 19.39
N LYS A 142 -7.59 12.08 20.31
CA LYS A 142 -8.52 13.15 20.75
C LYS A 142 -7.76 14.22 21.52
N LYS A 143 -8.16 15.50 21.40
CA LYS A 143 -7.54 16.66 22.07
C LYS A 143 -7.29 16.47 23.58
N ARG A 144 -8.13 15.71 24.27
CA ARG A 144 -8.04 15.45 25.72
C ARG A 144 -7.11 14.29 26.07
N ASN A 145 -6.58 13.57 25.08
CA ASN A 145 -5.66 12.46 25.34
C ASN A 145 -4.23 12.96 25.32
N SER A 146 -3.61 13.00 26.50
CA SER A 146 -2.21 13.38 26.71
C SER A 146 -1.24 12.19 26.62
N ALA A 147 -1.74 10.98 26.27
CA ALA A 147 -0.89 9.80 26.17
C ALA A 147 0.25 10.02 25.17
N PHE A 148 1.44 9.63 25.57
CA PHE A 148 2.63 9.60 24.72
C PHE A 148 2.70 8.23 24.06
N TYR A 149 2.89 8.22 22.74
CA TYR A 149 3.11 7.02 21.94
C TYR A 149 4.54 7.07 21.43
N PRO A 150 5.40 6.10 21.81
CA PRO A 150 6.78 6.06 21.37
C PRO A 150 6.86 5.81 19.86
N VAL A 151 7.92 6.30 19.23
CA VAL A 151 8.20 6.06 17.81
C VAL A 151 8.46 4.56 17.60
N VAL A 152 7.75 3.96 16.66
CA VAL A 152 7.90 2.54 16.33
C VAL A 152 9.07 2.36 15.38
N ARG A 153 10.09 1.59 15.78
CA ARG A 153 11.21 1.20 14.91
C ARG A 153 11.86 2.35 14.14
N ASN A 154 11.98 3.52 14.76
CA ASN A 154 12.51 4.74 14.14
C ASN A 154 11.72 5.23 12.91
N ILE A 155 10.46 4.80 12.73
CA ILE A 155 9.58 5.34 11.71
C ILE A 155 9.17 6.75 12.12
N PRO A 156 9.41 7.78 11.29
CA PRO A 156 9.13 9.15 11.68
C PRO A 156 7.62 9.38 11.84
N GLN A 157 7.25 10.02 12.98
CA GLN A 157 5.87 10.44 13.22
C GLN A 157 5.61 11.78 12.53
N HIS A 158 4.51 11.85 11.80
CA HIS A 158 4.08 13.02 11.06
C HIS A 158 2.74 13.55 11.59
N ALA A 159 2.51 14.87 11.47
CA ALA A 159 1.22 15.48 11.79
C ALA A 159 0.16 15.20 10.72
N THR A 160 0.60 14.88 9.51
CA THR A 160 -0.24 14.54 8.35
C THR A 160 0.30 13.32 7.61
N LEU A 161 -0.59 12.52 7.03
CA LEU A 161 -0.27 11.37 6.20
C LEU A 161 -1.16 11.34 4.98
N ASP A 162 -0.54 11.23 3.81
CA ASP A 162 -1.26 11.07 2.55
C ASP A 162 -1.42 9.58 2.24
N LEU A 163 -2.67 9.14 2.10
CA LEU A 163 -3.04 7.77 1.72
C LEU A 163 -4.03 7.82 0.57
N LEU A 164 -3.68 7.21 -0.55
CA LEU A 164 -4.56 7.09 -1.73
C LEU A 164 -5.19 8.42 -2.16
N GLY A 165 -4.42 9.51 -2.08
CA GLY A 165 -4.86 10.85 -2.43
C GLY A 165 -5.68 11.58 -1.36
N LEU A 166 -5.85 10.99 -0.17
CA LEU A 166 -6.46 11.63 0.98
C LEU A 166 -5.40 12.01 2.00
N THR A 167 -5.45 13.24 2.52
CA THR A 167 -4.58 13.72 3.59
C THR A 167 -5.26 13.57 4.93
N PHE A 168 -4.75 12.67 5.76
CA PHE A 168 -5.18 12.48 7.15
C PHE A 168 -4.36 13.37 8.08
N GLN A 169 -5.00 13.89 9.15
CA GLN A 169 -4.37 14.71 10.17
C GLN A 169 -4.48 14.05 11.54
N ASN A 170 -3.50 14.31 12.41
CA ASN A 170 -3.43 13.77 13.76
C ASN A 170 -4.60 14.19 14.68
N ASP A 171 -5.35 15.23 14.32
CA ASP A 171 -6.53 15.73 15.04
C ASP A 171 -7.87 15.23 14.47
N CYS A 172 -7.86 14.26 13.56
CA CYS A 172 -9.02 13.74 12.82
C CYS A 172 -9.76 14.79 11.99
N LYS A 173 -9.12 15.90 11.64
CA LYS A 173 -9.73 16.90 10.78
C LYS A 173 -9.18 16.75 9.35
N PHE A 174 -10.03 17.03 8.38
CA PHE A 174 -9.66 17.02 6.96
C PHE A 174 -9.30 18.42 6.42
N PHE A 175 -8.98 19.35 7.31
CA PHE A 175 -8.75 20.75 6.91
C PHE A 175 -7.59 20.89 5.91
N ALA A 176 -6.47 20.19 6.14
CA ALA A 176 -5.34 20.21 5.22
C ALA A 176 -5.71 19.66 3.84
N HIS A 177 -6.45 18.54 3.81
CA HIS A 177 -6.94 17.95 2.56
C HIS A 177 -7.87 18.90 1.79
N ILE A 178 -8.87 19.46 2.48
CA ILE A 178 -9.82 20.40 1.89
C ILE A 178 -9.09 21.64 1.36
N LYS A 179 -8.16 22.21 2.14
CA LYS A 179 -7.37 23.36 1.73
C LYS A 179 -6.54 23.07 0.48
N ALA A 180 -5.86 21.92 0.42
CA ALA A 180 -5.08 21.52 -0.74
C ALA A 180 -5.96 21.37 -1.99
N LYS A 181 -7.13 20.74 -1.87
CA LYS A 181 -8.08 20.57 -3.00
C LYS A 181 -8.70 21.89 -3.45
N LEU A 182 -9.08 22.76 -2.52
CA LEU A 182 -9.62 24.09 -2.86
C LEU A 182 -8.57 25.00 -3.54
N CYS A 183 -7.31 24.95 -3.12
CA CYS A 183 -6.25 25.65 -3.81
C CYS A 183 -6.08 25.17 -5.26
N TRP A 184 -6.21 23.85 -5.50
CA TRP A 184 -6.20 23.28 -6.84
C TRP A 184 -7.36 23.78 -7.68
N GLU A 185 -8.58 23.82 -7.16
CA GLU A 185 -9.76 24.35 -7.86
C GLU A 185 -9.63 25.84 -8.22
N TYR A 186 -8.93 26.63 -7.40
CA TYR A 186 -8.70 28.06 -7.71
C TYR A 186 -7.73 28.26 -8.87
N VAL A 187 -6.79 27.34 -9.05
CA VAL A 187 -5.84 27.34 -10.17
C VAL A 187 -6.50 26.80 -11.46
N GLU A 188 -7.45 25.87 -11.35
CA GLU A 188 -8.15 25.25 -12.49
C GLU A 188 -9.47 25.94 -12.87
N LYS A 189 -9.81 27.09 -12.32
CA LYS A 189 -11.09 27.80 -12.58
C LYS A 189 -11.33 28.29 -14.02
N SER A 190 -10.60 27.78 -15.02
CA SER A 190 -10.91 28.02 -16.44
C SER A 190 -11.73 26.91 -17.12
N THR A 191 -12.04 25.79 -16.47
CA THR A 191 -12.72 24.67 -17.14
C THR A 191 -13.81 24.00 -16.30
N THR A 192 -15.08 24.34 -16.66
CA THR A 192 -16.34 23.57 -16.64
C THR A 192 -16.96 23.02 -15.34
N ALA A 193 -18.26 23.34 -15.20
CA ALA A 193 -19.22 22.97 -14.16
C ALA A 193 -19.40 21.45 -13.87
N ARG A 194 -18.83 20.56 -14.67
CA ARG A 194 -18.92 19.10 -14.50
C ARG A 194 -18.09 18.55 -13.32
N GLN A 195 -17.03 19.23 -12.92
CA GLN A 195 -16.13 18.75 -11.87
C GLN A 195 -16.68 18.99 -10.44
N LYS A 196 -17.58 19.95 -10.25
CA LYS A 196 -18.20 20.22 -8.93
C LYS A 196 -18.96 19.03 -8.36
N TRP A 197 -19.59 18.22 -9.21
CA TRP A 197 -20.34 17.02 -8.80
C TRP A 197 -19.42 15.89 -8.32
N PHE A 198 -18.25 15.74 -8.93
CA PHE A 198 -17.32 14.65 -8.60
C PHE A 198 -16.68 14.83 -7.22
N ILE A 199 -16.33 16.07 -6.88
CA ILE A 199 -15.68 16.42 -5.61
C ILE A 199 -16.66 16.31 -4.44
N SER A 200 -17.91 16.73 -4.63
CA SER A 200 -18.98 16.58 -3.63
C SER A 200 -19.23 15.13 -3.28
N SER A 201 -19.18 14.22 -4.27
CA SER A 201 -19.37 12.78 -4.05
C SER A 201 -18.21 12.13 -3.32
N ILE A 202 -16.95 12.51 -3.60
CA ILE A 202 -15.75 11.98 -2.94
C ILE A 202 -15.70 12.44 -1.48
N VAL A 203 -16.03 13.70 -1.20
CA VAL A 203 -16.07 14.24 0.17
C VAL A 203 -17.18 13.57 0.99
N LEU A 204 -18.35 13.31 0.40
CA LEU A 204 -19.42 12.56 1.07
C LEU A 204 -19.03 11.10 1.34
N PHE A 205 -18.37 10.44 0.39
CA PHE A 205 -17.95 9.04 0.54
C PHE A 205 -16.87 8.88 1.62
N SER A 206 -15.89 9.81 1.68
CA SER A 206 -14.86 9.80 2.72
C SER A 206 -15.41 10.16 4.09
N LEU A 207 -16.41 11.06 4.20
CA LEU A 207 -17.08 11.38 5.45
C LEU A 207 -17.91 10.21 5.98
N THR A 208 -18.61 9.48 5.10
CA THR A 208 -19.37 8.28 5.51
C THR A 208 -18.45 7.14 5.93
N PHE A 209 -17.32 6.94 5.28
CA PHE A 209 -16.33 5.92 5.66
C PHE A 209 -15.66 6.25 7.00
N CYS A 210 -15.26 7.50 7.25
CA CYS A 210 -14.72 7.93 8.54
C CYS A 210 -15.77 7.88 9.67
N LEU A 211 -17.01 8.24 9.41
CA LEU A 211 -18.10 8.13 10.40
C LEU A 211 -18.42 6.66 10.71
N TRP A 212 -18.30 5.77 9.73
CA TRP A 212 -18.48 4.34 9.95
C TRP A 212 -17.34 3.75 10.81
N CYS A 213 -16.08 4.10 10.53
CA CYS A 213 -14.93 3.70 11.36
C CYS A 213 -15.00 4.26 12.80
N LEU A 214 -15.53 5.48 12.98
CA LEU A 214 -15.71 6.09 14.31
C LEU A 214 -16.90 5.50 15.07
N ARG A 215 -17.90 4.93 14.39
CA ARG A 215 -19.09 4.34 14.98
C ARG A 215 -18.89 2.89 15.43
N CYS A 216 -17.94 2.18 14.83
CA CYS A 216 -17.56 0.82 15.26
C CYS A 216 -16.61 0.80 16.47
N GLY A 217 -16.28 1.94 17.05
CA GLY A 217 -15.36 2.10 18.19
C GLY A 217 -16.00 2.62 19.49
N ASN A 218 -17.28 2.34 19.69
CA ASN A 218 -17.94 2.55 21.00
C ASN A 218 -18.11 1.26 21.75
#